data_ca6845cd124dc5c303b911cd3f929fce
#
_entry.id   ca6845cd124dc5c303b911cd3f929fce
#
_cell.length_a   1.000
_cell.length_b   1.000
_cell.length_c   1.000
_cell.angle_alpha   90.00
_cell.angle_beta   90.00
_cell.angle_gamma   90.00
#
_symmetry.space_group_name_H-M   'P 1'
#
loop_
_entity.id
_entity.type
_entity.pdbx_description
1 polymer ?
#
loop_
_entity_poly.entity_id
_entity_poly.type
_entity_poly.pdbx_seq_one_letter_code
_entity_poly.pdbx_strand_id
1 'polypeptide(L)'
;MTKKIKKTVLQSSEDISRTLKNKSTSNSKHLSLYKQLNNLESSRLGLAIPKKNAKRAIDRNRIKRLIIENFRNSNQIVPYDIVIKLHTPIGKKTRKKLRESERKAIRQELAKFFE
;
A
#
# COMPACT_ATOMS: atom_id res chain seq x y z
N MET A 1 16.11 -11.06 -21.87
CA MET A 1 14.72 -11.30 -21.43
C MET A 1 14.58 -11.01 -19.95
N THR A 2 13.80 -10.04 -19.60
CA THR A 2 13.53 -9.72 -18.20
C THR A 2 12.59 -10.78 -17.62
N LYS A 3 13.08 -11.50 -16.62
CA LYS A 3 12.26 -12.46 -15.89
C LYS A 3 11.21 -11.69 -15.09
N LYS A 4 9.93 -11.96 -15.33
CA LYS A 4 8.85 -11.36 -14.56
C LYS A 4 8.89 -11.87 -13.12
N ILE A 5 8.98 -10.95 -12.17
CA ILE A 5 8.90 -11.29 -10.75
C ILE A 5 7.44 -11.57 -10.39
N LYS A 6 7.20 -12.67 -9.71
CA LYS A 6 5.87 -13.01 -9.21
C LYS A 6 5.44 -12.00 -8.16
N LYS A 7 4.15 -11.73 -8.09
CA LYS A 7 3.57 -10.80 -7.12
C LYS A 7 2.59 -11.56 -6.23
N THR A 8 2.80 -11.45 -4.93
CA THR A 8 1.94 -12.08 -3.93
C THR A 8 1.37 -11.01 -3.03
N VAL A 9 0.05 -11.04 -2.87
CA VAL A 9 -0.63 -10.20 -1.89
C VAL A 9 -0.73 -11.02 -0.61
N LEU A 10 -0.72 -10.36 0.54
CA LEU A 10 -0.86 -10.96 1.87
C LEU A 10 0.46 -11.47 2.46
N GLN A 11 1.25 -10.56 2.94
CA GLN A 11 2.30 -10.87 3.89
C GLN A 11 1.66 -11.25 5.23
N SER A 12 2.36 -12.08 6.02
CA SER A 12 1.94 -12.36 7.39
C SER A 12 2.04 -11.09 8.24
N SER A 13 1.32 -11.07 9.36
CA SER A 13 1.39 -9.94 10.31
C SER A 13 2.81 -9.70 10.80
N GLU A 14 3.59 -10.75 10.98
CA GLU A 14 4.99 -10.66 11.39
C GLU A 14 5.85 -10.00 10.32
N ASP A 15 5.66 -10.38 9.07
CA ASP A 15 6.41 -9.81 7.94
C ASP A 15 6.07 -8.32 7.77
N ILE A 16 4.81 -7.96 7.90
CA ILE A 16 4.36 -6.57 7.86
C ILE A 16 5.01 -5.77 8.98
N SER A 17 4.97 -6.27 10.21
CA SER A 17 5.57 -5.60 11.37
C SER A 17 7.07 -5.42 11.20
N ARG A 18 7.75 -6.42 10.65
CA ARG A 18 9.19 -6.35 10.40
C ARG A 18 9.53 -5.27 9.38
N THR A 19 8.75 -5.20 8.31
CA THR A 19 8.95 -4.19 7.26
C THR A 19 8.67 -2.78 7.80
N LEU A 20 7.67 -2.62 8.65
CA LEU A 20 7.31 -1.33 9.25
C LEU A 20 8.33 -0.80 10.26
N LYS A 21 9.23 -1.63 10.76
CA LYS A 21 10.31 -1.19 11.64
C LYS A 21 11.37 -0.37 10.89
N ASN A 22 11.46 -0.53 9.59
CA ASN A 22 12.36 0.25 8.76
C ASN A 22 11.77 1.63 8.52
N LYS A 23 12.62 2.58 8.13
CA LYS A 23 12.14 3.89 7.72
C LYS A 23 11.35 3.75 6.42
N SER A 24 10.29 4.55 6.28
CA SER A 24 9.53 4.58 5.04
C SER A 24 10.43 4.99 3.88
N THR A 25 10.28 4.29 2.75
CA THR A 25 11.02 4.59 1.53
C THR A 25 10.51 5.87 0.89
N SER A 26 9.19 6.06 0.92
CA SER A 26 8.54 7.23 0.36
C SER A 26 7.29 7.55 1.18
N ASN A 27 6.99 8.84 1.27
CA ASN A 27 5.79 9.32 1.94
C ASN A 27 5.02 10.23 1.01
N SER A 28 3.69 10.16 1.07
CA SER A 28 2.81 11.07 0.38
C SER A 28 1.76 11.59 1.38
N LYS A 29 0.79 12.34 0.91
CA LYS A 29 -0.21 12.97 1.78
C LYS A 29 -0.97 11.96 2.63
N HIS A 30 -1.38 10.83 2.05
CA HIS A 30 -2.18 9.83 2.74
C HIS A 30 -1.43 8.55 3.06
N LEU A 31 -0.45 8.19 2.23
CA LEU A 31 0.19 6.88 2.26
C LEU A 31 1.69 6.96 2.52
N SER A 32 2.21 5.92 3.14
CA SER A 32 3.65 5.71 3.28
C SER A 32 4.01 4.38 2.65
N LEU A 33 5.10 4.36 1.91
CA LEU A 33 5.64 3.18 1.27
C LEU A 33 6.84 2.68 2.05
N TYR A 34 6.79 1.42 2.49
CA TYR A 34 7.90 0.72 3.12
C TYR A 34 8.35 -0.38 2.18
N LYS A 35 9.65 -0.46 1.92
CA LYS A 35 10.19 -1.36 0.92
C LYS A 35 11.47 -1.99 1.43
N GLN A 36 11.56 -3.30 1.29
CA GLN A 36 12.73 -4.06 1.72
C GLN A 36 13.00 -5.18 0.72
N LEU A 37 14.24 -5.32 0.27
CA LEU A 37 14.63 -6.43 -0.58
C LEU A 37 14.37 -7.74 0.15
N ASN A 38 13.81 -8.71 -0.56
CA ASN A 38 13.68 -10.06 -0.04
C ASN A 38 14.52 -11.02 -0.88
N ASN A 39 14.78 -12.20 -0.35
CA ASN A 39 15.54 -13.23 -1.05
C ASN A 39 14.63 -14.25 -1.74
N LEU A 40 13.39 -13.87 -2.00
CA LEU A 40 12.39 -14.71 -2.62
C LEU A 40 12.32 -14.44 -4.12
N GLU A 41 11.57 -15.27 -4.83
CA GLU A 41 11.34 -15.10 -6.26
C GLU A 41 10.13 -14.19 -6.55
N SER A 42 9.48 -13.70 -5.50
CA SER A 42 8.28 -12.89 -5.65
C SER A 42 8.32 -11.63 -4.78
N SER A 43 7.72 -10.56 -5.29
CA SER A 43 7.42 -9.39 -4.49
C SER A 43 6.15 -9.65 -3.67
N ARG A 44 6.18 -9.27 -2.41
CA ARG A 44 5.05 -9.47 -1.50
C ARG A 44 4.51 -8.14 -1.01
N LEU A 45 3.19 -7.98 -1.07
CA LEU A 45 2.51 -6.77 -0.63
C LEU A 45 1.85 -7.00 0.72
N GLY A 46 2.09 -6.09 1.65
CA GLY A 46 1.37 -6.02 2.92
C GLY A 46 0.60 -4.71 2.99
N LEU A 47 -0.52 -4.72 3.69
CA LEU A 47 -1.40 -3.58 3.83
C LEU A 47 -1.55 -3.21 5.31
N ALA A 48 -1.36 -1.95 5.63
CA ALA A 48 -1.55 -1.42 6.97
C ALA A 48 -2.55 -0.26 6.93
N ILE A 49 -3.83 -0.59 7.06
CA ILE A 49 -4.93 0.38 7.02
C ILE A 49 -5.60 0.43 8.40
N PRO A 50 -5.08 1.26 9.34
CA PRO A 50 -5.62 1.28 10.70
C PRO A 50 -7.06 1.79 10.74
N LYS A 51 -7.87 1.19 11.62
CA LYS A 51 -9.26 1.63 11.83
C LYS A 51 -9.35 3.09 12.24
N LYS A 52 -8.39 3.59 13.01
CA LYS A 52 -8.37 4.99 13.43
C LYS A 52 -8.26 5.95 12.25
N ASN A 53 -7.67 5.52 11.14
CA ASN A 53 -7.49 6.35 9.95
C ASN A 53 -8.57 6.11 8.90
N ALA A 54 -9.23 4.96 8.93
CA ALA A 54 -10.35 4.64 8.04
C ALA A 54 -11.39 3.85 8.84
N LYS A 55 -12.35 4.56 9.40
CA LYS A 55 -13.31 4.00 10.36
C LYS A 55 -14.27 2.97 9.74
N ARG A 56 -14.67 3.20 8.49
CA ARG A 56 -15.65 2.34 7.81
C ARG A 56 -14.95 1.19 7.09
N ALA A 57 -15.47 -0.03 7.31
CA ALA A 57 -14.90 -1.22 6.66
C ALA A 57 -14.97 -1.12 5.13
N ILE A 58 -16.07 -0.57 4.60
CA ILE A 58 -16.22 -0.40 3.15
C ILE A 58 -15.13 0.50 2.56
N ASP A 59 -14.74 1.53 3.29
CA ASP A 59 -13.69 2.46 2.84
C ASP A 59 -12.30 1.81 2.93
N ARG A 60 -12.05 1.05 4.01
CA ARG A 60 -10.80 0.29 4.11
C ARG A 60 -10.66 -0.68 2.94
N ASN A 61 -11.74 -1.37 2.60
CA ASN A 61 -11.73 -2.33 1.48
C ASN A 61 -11.51 -1.64 0.13
N ARG A 62 -12.06 -0.47 -0.06
CA ARG A 62 -11.84 0.32 -1.28
C ARG A 62 -10.38 0.74 -1.42
N ILE A 63 -9.78 1.20 -0.33
CA ILE A 63 -8.36 1.59 -0.32
C ILE A 63 -7.47 0.37 -0.59
N LYS A 64 -7.73 -0.74 0.07
CA LYS A 64 -6.98 -1.99 -0.15
C LYS A 64 -7.05 -2.42 -1.61
N ARG A 65 -8.22 -2.34 -2.22
CA ARG A 65 -8.43 -2.71 -3.61
C ARG A 65 -7.61 -1.85 -4.56
N LEU A 66 -7.58 -0.53 -4.32
CA LEU A 66 -6.78 0.40 -5.10
C LEU A 66 -5.28 0.06 -5.01
N ILE A 67 -4.81 -0.24 -3.81
CA ILE A 67 -3.41 -0.58 -3.58
C ILE A 67 -3.05 -1.89 -4.31
N ILE A 68 -3.86 -2.92 -4.15
CA ILE A 68 -3.63 -4.24 -4.77
C ILE A 68 -3.60 -4.11 -6.30
N GLU A 69 -4.55 -3.37 -6.86
CA GLU A 69 -4.64 -3.16 -8.30
C GLU A 69 -3.38 -2.49 -8.86
N ASN A 70 -2.93 -1.41 -8.20
CA ASN A 70 -1.70 -0.72 -8.61
C ASN A 70 -0.47 -1.61 -8.46
N PHE A 71 -0.40 -2.39 -7.40
CA PHE A 71 0.70 -3.33 -7.18
C PHE A 71 0.75 -4.39 -8.29
N ARG A 72 -0.40 -4.97 -8.64
CA ARG A 72 -0.48 -6.00 -9.69
C ARG A 72 -0.10 -5.47 -11.06
N ASN A 73 -0.39 -4.21 -11.33
CA ASN A 73 -0.09 -3.57 -12.62
C ASN A 73 1.31 -2.97 -12.67
N SER A 74 2.05 -2.99 -11.58
CA SER A 74 3.40 -2.44 -11.54
C SER A 74 4.42 -3.38 -12.19
N ASN A 75 5.49 -2.80 -12.72
CA ASN A 75 6.61 -3.57 -13.27
C ASN A 75 7.66 -3.77 -12.17
N GLN A 76 7.77 -5.01 -11.70
CA GLN A 76 8.76 -5.36 -10.68
C GLN A 76 9.87 -6.17 -11.34
N ILE A 77 11.10 -5.68 -11.23
CA ILE A 77 12.29 -6.37 -11.77
C ILE A 77 13.01 -7.11 -10.65
N VAL A 78 13.00 -6.55 -9.45
CA VAL A 78 13.67 -7.09 -8.27
C VAL A 78 12.62 -7.40 -7.21
N PRO A 79 12.69 -8.55 -6.52
CA PRO A 79 11.68 -8.89 -5.51
C PRO A 79 11.83 -8.04 -4.24
N TYR A 80 10.73 -7.46 -3.81
CA TYR A 80 10.66 -6.66 -2.59
C TYR A 80 9.50 -7.10 -1.71
N ASP A 81 9.70 -6.96 -0.40
CA ASP A 81 8.60 -6.88 0.54
C ASP A 81 8.17 -5.42 0.61
N ILE A 82 6.93 -5.16 0.27
CA ILE A 82 6.37 -3.82 0.20
C ILE A 82 5.20 -3.73 1.18
N VAL A 83 5.18 -2.68 2.01
CA VAL A 83 4.02 -2.39 2.85
C VAL A 83 3.56 -0.98 2.53
N ILE A 84 2.27 -0.83 2.26
CA ILE A 84 1.61 0.47 2.10
C ILE A 84 0.79 0.73 3.34
N LYS A 85 1.08 1.82 4.02
CA LYS A 85 0.39 2.23 5.24
C LYS A 85 -0.41 3.51 5.00
N LEU A 86 -1.66 3.51 5.44
CA LEU A 86 -2.47 4.73 5.51
C LEU A 86 -2.12 5.45 6.81
N HIS A 87 -1.35 6.53 6.72
CA HIS A 87 -0.86 7.24 7.90
C HIS A 87 -1.70 8.46 8.30
N THR A 88 -2.66 8.83 7.47
CA THR A 88 -3.50 10.00 7.68
C THR A 88 -4.96 9.61 7.72
N PRO A 89 -5.76 10.15 8.67
CA PRO A 89 -7.19 9.88 8.68
C PRO A 89 -7.88 10.40 7.43
N ILE A 90 -8.83 9.61 6.91
CA ILE A 90 -9.69 10.01 5.79
C ILE A 90 -11.07 10.42 6.31
N GLY A 91 -11.83 11.12 5.47
CA GLY A 91 -13.21 11.46 5.75
C GLY A 91 -13.41 12.49 6.84
N LYS A 92 -12.43 13.33 7.12
CA LYS A 92 -12.51 14.37 8.16
C LYS A 92 -13.68 15.33 7.95
N LYS A 93 -14.01 15.63 6.68
CA LYS A 93 -15.07 16.58 6.34
C LYS A 93 -16.38 15.91 5.94
N THR A 94 -16.45 14.60 5.99
CA THR A 94 -17.58 13.81 5.50
C THR A 94 -18.05 12.75 6.48
N ARG A 95 -18.03 13.04 7.75
CA ARG A 95 -18.41 12.10 8.81
C ARG A 95 -17.76 10.73 8.66
N LYS A 96 -16.43 10.73 8.44
CA LYS A 96 -15.58 9.52 8.32
C LYS A 96 -15.77 8.71 7.03
N LYS A 97 -16.48 9.26 6.04
CA LYS A 97 -16.62 8.61 4.73
C LYS A 97 -15.47 8.99 3.82
N LEU A 98 -14.98 8.03 3.05
CA LEU A 98 -13.96 8.28 2.04
C LEU A 98 -14.54 9.18 0.94
N ARG A 99 -13.91 10.32 0.72
CA ARG A 99 -14.35 11.28 -0.31
C ARG A 99 -13.77 10.89 -1.67
N GLU A 100 -14.47 11.29 -2.74
CA GLU A 100 -13.97 11.07 -4.09
C GLU A 100 -12.64 11.79 -4.33
N SER A 101 -12.47 13.00 -3.79
CA SER A 101 -11.21 13.73 -3.88
C SER A 101 -10.06 12.99 -3.18
N GLU A 102 -10.35 12.31 -2.08
CA GLU A 102 -9.37 11.50 -1.36
C GLU A 102 -9.01 10.24 -2.15
N ARG A 103 -9.99 9.57 -2.75
CA ARG A 103 -9.76 8.42 -3.63
C ARG A 103 -8.87 8.79 -4.81
N LYS A 104 -9.15 9.93 -5.43
CA LYS A 104 -8.38 10.45 -6.56
C LYS A 104 -6.92 10.71 -6.15
N ALA A 105 -6.75 11.36 -4.99
CA ALA A 105 -5.42 11.65 -4.46
C ALA A 105 -4.65 10.35 -4.16
N ILE A 106 -5.30 9.38 -3.56
CA ILE A 106 -4.69 8.07 -3.24
C ILE A 106 -4.26 7.36 -4.53
N ARG A 107 -5.08 7.38 -5.58
CA ARG A 107 -4.71 6.81 -6.88
C ARG A 107 -3.45 7.45 -7.44
N GLN A 108 -3.35 8.78 -7.35
CA GLN A 108 -2.18 9.51 -7.84
C GLN A 108 -0.94 9.18 -7.01
N GLU A 109 -1.08 9.07 -5.71
CA GLU A 109 0.01 8.67 -4.81
C GLU A 109 0.52 7.27 -5.15
N LEU A 110 -0.39 6.32 -5.37
CA LEU A 110 -0.05 4.95 -5.74
C LEU A 110 0.63 4.87 -7.10
N ALA A 111 0.17 5.66 -8.06
CA ALA A 111 0.79 5.71 -9.38
C ALA A 111 2.26 6.11 -9.28
N LYS A 112 2.59 7.06 -8.40
CA LYS A 112 3.98 7.48 -8.17
C LYS A 112 4.79 6.41 -7.45
N PHE A 113 4.19 5.71 -6.48
CA PHE A 113 4.90 4.67 -5.75
C PHE A 113 5.29 3.49 -6.64
N PHE A 114 4.47 3.17 -7.61
CA PHE A 114 4.65 2.02 -8.49
C PHE A 114 5.06 2.39 -9.92
N GLU A 115 5.56 3.57 -10.08
CA GLU A 115 6.11 4.03 -11.35
C GLU A 115 7.27 3.17 -11.83
#